data_8a99b8e48ea00e91dbbdd98d0d044443
#
_entry.id   8a99b8e48ea00e91dbbdd98d0d044443
#
_cell.length_a   1.000
_cell.length_b   1.000
_cell.length_c   1.000
_cell.angle_alpha   90.00
_cell.angle_beta   90.00
_cell.angle_gamma   90.00
#
_symmetry.space_group_name_H-M   'P 1'
#
loop_
_entity.id
_entity.type
_entity.pdbx_description
1 polymer ?
#
loop_
_entity_poly.entity_id
_entity_poly.type
_entity_poly.pdbx_seq_one_letter_code
_entity_poly.pdbx_strand_id
1 'polypeptide(L)'
;MIKSIKIRLYPNNKQITKLFQYAGCARFAYNWAIAKEQENYKQKNKFLSDNELRKEFTQLKKLPEYRWLNEVSNNVTKQAIKDACNAYKKFFKGQCKYPKFKSKKHSTPSFYQDTGKIQFTDTHVKVEGFSMSKRRNKQKLNWIRLCEKERIPMNCKYLNPRFTYDGLYWYVSIGIEVDDNNNLPSNDGVGIDLGIKNLAVCSDGNTYKNINKTDKVKKIEKRKRRLQRSISRRYEKNKKGGSYCKTSNIIKREKELLKVIKRLTNIRQNYLHQTTSEIIKRKPSFICMEDLNVSGMMKNKHLSKAVQQQCFYEFRKQIEYKSNWNNISVIIADRFFPSSKLCSCCGNIKKDLKLSDRIYKCECGNIIDRDFQASLNLKQYGENVLKQSVV
;
A
#
# COMPACT_ATOMS: atom_id res chain seq x y z
N MET A 1 -6.06 10.47 -16.60
CA MET A 1 -6.08 9.58 -15.41
C MET A 1 -5.34 10.19 -14.20
N ILE A 2 -5.56 9.65 -12.95
CA ILE A 2 -4.87 10.16 -11.76
C ILE A 2 -3.78 9.17 -11.34
N LYS A 3 -2.53 9.64 -11.26
CA LYS A 3 -1.40 8.88 -10.71
C LYS A 3 -1.02 9.40 -9.33
N SER A 4 -0.76 8.51 -8.36
CA SER A 4 -0.30 8.89 -7.02
C SER A 4 1.20 8.76 -6.90
N ILE A 5 1.86 9.84 -6.46
CA ILE A 5 3.30 9.88 -6.18
C ILE A 5 3.50 9.98 -4.68
N LYS A 6 4.39 9.16 -4.13
CA LYS A 6 4.78 9.17 -2.72
C LYS A 6 6.28 9.34 -2.59
N ILE A 7 6.72 10.43 -1.91
CA ILE A 7 8.13 10.76 -1.74
C ILE A 7 8.47 10.88 -0.26
N ARG A 8 9.65 10.36 0.12
CA ARG A 8 10.20 10.51 1.46
C ARG A 8 10.72 11.92 1.68
N LEU A 9 10.55 12.42 2.91
CA LEU A 9 10.99 13.73 3.36
C LEU A 9 12.28 13.66 4.22
N TYR A 10 13.06 14.73 4.20
CA TYR A 10 14.20 14.98 5.08
C TYR A 10 13.93 16.20 5.98
N PRO A 11 13.00 16.11 6.94
CA PRO A 11 12.73 17.20 7.86
C PRO A 11 13.85 17.36 8.90
N ASN A 12 14.17 18.59 9.30
CA ASN A 12 14.99 18.87 10.48
C ASN A 12 14.17 18.66 11.77
N ASN A 13 14.82 18.74 12.95
CA ASN A 13 14.15 18.46 14.23
C ASN A 13 12.97 19.39 14.52
N LYS A 14 13.06 20.69 14.19
CA LYS A 14 11.94 21.63 14.35
C LYS A 14 10.77 21.27 13.44
N GLN A 15 11.04 20.88 12.19
CA GLN A 15 10.03 20.43 11.25
C GLN A 15 9.40 19.10 11.68
N ILE A 16 10.17 18.15 12.24
CA ILE A 16 9.65 16.89 12.80
C ILE A 16 8.64 17.18 13.91
N THR A 17 8.96 18.09 14.83
CA THR A 17 8.05 18.49 15.91
C THR A 17 6.74 19.04 15.33
N LYS A 18 6.81 19.95 14.35
CA LYS A 18 5.63 20.52 13.69
C LYS A 18 4.82 19.47 12.95
N LEU A 19 5.45 18.54 12.21
CA LEU A 19 4.78 17.44 11.53
C LEU A 19 3.98 16.57 12.52
N PHE A 20 4.56 16.24 13.68
CA PHE A 20 3.84 15.48 14.71
C PHE A 20 2.73 16.29 15.39
N GLN A 21 2.91 17.60 15.56
CA GLN A 21 1.87 18.50 16.05
C GLN A 21 0.65 18.49 15.10
N TYR A 22 0.87 18.65 13.80
CA TYR A 22 -0.18 18.60 12.77
C TYR A 22 -0.91 17.27 12.77
N ALA A 23 -0.17 16.15 12.81
CA ALA A 23 -0.77 14.82 12.88
C ALA A 23 -1.53 14.58 14.21
N GLY A 24 -1.08 15.19 15.30
CA GLY A 24 -1.77 15.20 16.61
C GLY A 24 -3.10 15.90 16.54
N CYS A 25 -3.14 17.12 15.98
CA CYS A 25 -4.37 17.90 15.79
C CYS A 25 -5.36 17.19 14.85
N ALA A 26 -4.86 16.60 13.74
CA ALA A 26 -5.70 15.80 12.84
C ALA A 26 -6.32 14.59 13.56
N ARG A 27 -5.53 13.88 14.38
CA ARG A 27 -6.05 12.75 15.17
C ARG A 27 -7.09 13.19 16.18
N PHE A 28 -6.86 14.30 16.88
CA PHE A 28 -7.81 14.85 17.83
C PHE A 28 -9.14 15.19 17.14
N ALA A 29 -9.09 15.97 16.04
CA ALA A 29 -10.28 16.37 15.30
C ALA A 29 -11.07 15.17 14.75
N TYR A 30 -10.36 14.14 14.24
CA TYR A 30 -11.00 12.89 13.82
C TYR A 30 -11.71 12.20 14.98
N ASN A 31 -11.05 12.05 16.12
CA ASN A 31 -11.61 11.37 17.28
C ASN A 31 -12.78 12.14 17.88
N TRP A 32 -12.67 13.48 17.93
CA TRP A 32 -13.74 14.34 18.39
C TRP A 32 -15.00 14.16 17.53
N ALA A 33 -14.84 14.14 16.19
CA ALA A 33 -15.96 13.90 15.28
C ALA A 33 -16.59 12.52 15.47
N ILE A 34 -15.76 11.46 15.67
CA ILE A 34 -16.28 10.12 16.01
C ILE A 34 -17.07 10.13 17.32
N ALA A 35 -16.56 10.82 18.37
CA ALA A 35 -17.25 10.90 19.66
C ALA A 35 -18.59 11.63 19.54
N LYS A 36 -18.62 12.74 18.82
CA LYS A 36 -19.85 13.52 18.56
C LYS A 36 -20.90 12.70 17.83
N GLU A 37 -20.53 11.97 16.79
CA GLU A 37 -21.44 11.08 16.09
C GLU A 37 -21.97 9.94 16.96
N GLN A 38 -21.12 9.38 17.84
CA GLN A 38 -21.57 8.35 18.79
C GLN A 38 -22.55 8.91 19.82
N GLU A 39 -22.30 10.12 20.32
CA GLU A 39 -23.20 10.82 21.24
C GLU A 39 -24.55 11.11 20.56
N ASN A 40 -24.51 11.67 19.35
CA ASN A 40 -25.68 11.99 18.55
C ASN A 40 -26.53 10.74 18.23
N TYR A 41 -25.90 9.62 17.90
CA TYR A 41 -26.56 8.34 17.67
C TYR A 41 -27.27 7.81 18.93
N LYS A 42 -26.63 7.93 20.11
CA LYS A 42 -27.25 7.54 21.39
C LYS A 42 -28.52 8.33 21.70
N GLN A 43 -28.56 9.60 21.28
CA GLN A 43 -29.73 10.48 21.41
C GLN A 43 -30.78 10.24 20.34
N LYS A 44 -30.60 9.22 19.44
CA LYS A 44 -31.48 8.91 18.32
C LYS A 44 -31.65 10.04 17.29
N ASN A 45 -30.68 10.94 17.22
CA ASN A 45 -30.66 12.03 16.26
C ASN A 45 -30.09 11.58 14.90
N LYS A 46 -30.33 12.40 13.86
CA LYS A 46 -29.76 12.16 12.52
C LYS A 46 -28.23 12.31 12.52
N PHE A 47 -27.57 11.56 11.63
CA PHE A 47 -26.15 11.69 11.39
C PHE A 47 -25.78 13.11 10.96
N LEU A 48 -24.79 13.71 11.63
CA LEU A 48 -24.34 15.08 11.38
C LEU A 48 -23.48 15.14 10.09
N SER A 49 -23.70 16.17 9.31
CA SER A 49 -22.84 16.44 8.16
C SER A 49 -21.46 16.94 8.60
N ASP A 50 -20.47 16.81 7.73
CA ASP A 50 -19.13 17.35 8.01
C ASP A 50 -19.14 18.87 8.14
N ASN A 51 -20.13 19.60 7.57
CA ASN A 51 -20.27 21.03 7.71
C ASN A 51 -20.80 21.41 9.11
N GLU A 52 -21.78 20.68 9.64
CA GLU A 52 -22.30 20.88 10.99
C GLU A 52 -21.22 20.62 12.04
N LEU A 53 -20.53 19.49 11.96
CA LEU A 53 -19.42 19.18 12.84
C LEU A 53 -18.30 20.23 12.79
N ARG A 54 -18.00 20.81 11.63
CA ARG A 54 -17.00 21.88 11.51
C ARG A 54 -17.45 23.16 12.19
N LYS A 55 -18.73 23.51 12.13
CA LYS A 55 -19.27 24.69 12.86
C LYS A 55 -19.08 24.51 14.35
N GLU A 56 -19.46 23.35 14.90
CA GLU A 56 -19.27 23.03 16.32
C GLU A 56 -17.78 23.02 16.70
N PHE A 57 -16.93 22.39 15.88
CA PHE A 57 -15.50 22.35 16.12
C PHE A 57 -14.83 23.74 16.10
N THR A 58 -15.38 24.66 15.32
CA THR A 58 -14.93 26.06 15.30
C THR A 58 -15.25 26.77 16.61
N GLN A 59 -16.42 26.50 17.21
CA GLN A 59 -16.75 27.03 18.55
C GLN A 59 -15.85 26.40 19.62
N LEU A 60 -15.60 25.08 19.56
CA LEU A 60 -14.69 24.41 20.47
C LEU A 60 -13.28 25.08 20.48
N LYS A 61 -12.77 25.46 19.32
CA LYS A 61 -11.44 26.11 19.22
C LYS A 61 -11.34 27.48 19.92
N LYS A 62 -12.47 28.13 20.20
CA LYS A 62 -12.49 29.42 20.92
C LYS A 62 -12.27 29.23 22.43
N LEU A 63 -12.54 28.04 22.96
CA LEU A 63 -12.33 27.73 24.36
C LEU A 63 -10.83 27.75 24.71
N PRO A 64 -10.43 28.28 25.86
CA PRO A 64 -9.03 28.39 26.28
C PRO A 64 -8.28 27.08 26.22
N GLU A 65 -8.93 25.97 26.62
CA GLU A 65 -8.36 24.62 26.67
C GLU A 65 -7.96 24.07 25.30
N TYR A 66 -8.61 24.56 24.20
CA TYR A 66 -8.42 24.08 22.85
C TYR A 66 -7.68 25.08 21.94
N ARG A 67 -7.14 26.16 22.47
CA ARG A 67 -6.39 27.19 21.70
C ARG A 67 -5.22 26.61 20.91
N TRP A 68 -4.59 25.54 21.41
CA TRP A 68 -3.50 24.83 20.73
C TRP A 68 -3.89 24.27 19.35
N LEU A 69 -5.18 24.04 19.07
CA LEU A 69 -5.69 23.66 17.76
C LEU A 69 -5.55 24.75 16.70
N ASN A 70 -5.37 26.00 17.11
CA ASN A 70 -5.16 27.14 16.21
C ASN A 70 -3.70 27.29 15.77
N GLU A 71 -2.77 26.50 16.35
CA GLU A 71 -1.36 26.50 15.96
C GLU A 71 -1.09 25.75 14.66
N VAL A 72 -2.10 25.10 14.09
CA VAL A 72 -2.03 24.37 12.82
C VAL A 72 -3.03 24.95 11.82
N SER A 73 -2.77 24.70 10.52
CA SER A 73 -3.70 25.11 9.48
C SER A 73 -5.11 24.53 9.72
N ASN A 74 -6.14 25.36 9.56
CA ASN A 74 -7.54 24.94 9.69
C ASN A 74 -7.90 23.78 8.75
N ASN A 75 -7.25 23.69 7.59
CA ASN A 75 -7.49 22.63 6.62
C ASN A 75 -7.12 21.24 7.15
N VAL A 76 -6.18 21.14 8.09
CA VAL A 76 -5.78 19.89 8.75
C VAL A 76 -6.94 19.31 9.56
N THR A 77 -7.56 20.13 10.43
CA THR A 77 -8.67 19.68 11.28
C THR A 77 -9.96 19.51 10.49
N LYS A 78 -10.24 20.42 9.54
CA LYS A 78 -11.38 20.35 8.62
C LYS A 78 -11.41 19.04 7.83
N GLN A 79 -10.29 18.64 7.24
CA GLN A 79 -10.21 17.39 6.48
C GLN A 79 -10.29 16.16 7.39
N ALA A 80 -9.73 16.22 8.60
CA ALA A 80 -9.83 15.12 9.56
C ALA A 80 -11.27 14.83 9.98
N ILE A 81 -12.11 15.86 10.17
CA ILE A 81 -13.56 15.74 10.42
C ILE A 81 -14.23 15.10 9.20
N LYS A 82 -13.95 15.60 8.00
CA LYS A 82 -14.49 15.02 6.76
C LYS A 82 -14.11 13.55 6.60
N ASP A 83 -12.88 13.19 6.96
CA ASP A 83 -12.40 11.79 6.92
C ASP A 83 -13.18 10.89 7.90
N ALA A 84 -13.57 11.42 9.09
CA ALA A 84 -14.43 10.72 10.06
C ALA A 84 -15.84 10.47 9.50
N CYS A 85 -16.49 11.51 8.96
CA CYS A 85 -17.79 11.38 8.32
C CYS A 85 -17.76 10.39 7.16
N ASN A 86 -16.71 10.43 6.32
CA ASN A 86 -16.55 9.49 5.23
C ASN A 86 -16.34 8.03 5.72
N ALA A 87 -15.70 7.84 6.87
CA ALA A 87 -15.57 6.51 7.46
C ALA A 87 -16.93 5.93 7.86
N TYR A 88 -17.82 6.73 8.46
CA TYR A 88 -19.20 6.34 8.74
C TYR A 88 -20.02 6.08 7.46
N LYS A 89 -19.92 6.96 6.46
CA LYS A 89 -20.61 6.76 5.16
C LYS A 89 -20.22 5.44 4.51
N LYS A 90 -18.94 5.06 4.57
CA LYS A 90 -18.45 3.76 4.06
C LYS A 90 -18.96 2.60 4.91
N PHE A 91 -19.04 2.77 6.22
CA PHE A 91 -19.60 1.75 7.11
C PHE A 91 -21.09 1.50 6.80
N PHE A 92 -21.90 2.55 6.68
CA PHE A 92 -23.33 2.41 6.33
C PHE A 92 -23.54 1.77 4.95
N LYS A 93 -22.58 1.94 4.02
CA LYS A 93 -22.61 1.26 2.71
C LYS A 93 -22.06 -0.19 2.75
N GLY A 94 -21.73 -0.73 3.93
CA GLY A 94 -21.14 -2.09 4.06
C GLY A 94 -19.71 -2.22 3.53
N GLN A 95 -19.06 -1.12 3.14
CA GLN A 95 -17.72 -1.14 2.51
C GLN A 95 -16.59 -1.27 3.52
N CYS A 96 -16.80 -0.97 4.78
CA CYS A 96 -15.80 -1.09 5.84
C CYS A 96 -16.43 -1.38 7.21
N LYS A 97 -15.58 -1.80 8.17
CA LYS A 97 -16.00 -2.00 9.55
C LYS A 97 -16.30 -0.67 10.25
N TYR A 98 -17.01 -0.75 11.39
CA TYR A 98 -17.33 0.40 12.23
C TYR A 98 -16.09 1.27 12.53
N PRO A 99 -16.19 2.62 12.42
CA PRO A 99 -15.08 3.53 12.66
C PRO A 99 -14.57 3.44 14.10
N LYS A 100 -13.24 3.40 14.25
CA LYS A 100 -12.59 3.33 15.57
C LYS A 100 -11.82 4.60 15.87
N PHE A 101 -11.69 4.93 17.15
CA PHE A 101 -10.80 5.98 17.64
C PHE A 101 -9.35 5.71 17.22
N LYS A 102 -8.67 6.75 16.77
CA LYS A 102 -7.23 6.71 16.46
C LYS A 102 -6.42 6.93 17.71
N SER A 103 -5.47 6.05 18.02
CA SER A 103 -4.55 6.21 19.14
C SER A 103 -3.13 6.55 18.66
N LYS A 104 -2.34 7.22 19.50
CA LYS A 104 -0.92 7.51 19.21
C LYS A 104 -0.09 6.23 19.01
N LYS A 105 -0.47 5.14 19.70
CA LYS A 105 0.25 3.86 19.68
C LYS A 105 -0.04 3.02 18.44
N HIS A 106 -1.31 3.00 17.99
CA HIS A 106 -1.77 2.06 16.96
C HIS A 106 -2.11 2.69 15.61
N SER A 107 -2.24 4.03 15.56
CA SER A 107 -2.59 4.70 14.32
C SER A 107 -1.38 5.36 13.66
N THR A 108 -1.30 5.28 12.36
CA THR A 108 -0.28 5.96 11.56
C THR A 108 -0.48 7.48 11.67
N PRO A 109 0.51 8.26 12.16
CA PRO A 109 0.43 9.70 12.18
C PRO A 109 0.30 10.23 10.75
N SER A 110 -0.75 11.00 10.49
CA SER A 110 -0.99 11.58 9.16
C SER A 110 -1.86 12.83 9.24
N PHE A 111 -1.71 13.72 8.26
CA PHE A 111 -2.56 14.88 8.08
C PHE A 111 -2.65 15.27 6.61
N TYR A 112 -3.68 16.01 6.28
CA TYR A 112 -3.93 16.57 4.97
C TYR A 112 -3.38 17.98 4.87
N GLN A 113 -2.86 18.34 3.71
CA GLN A 113 -2.49 19.70 3.33
C GLN A 113 -3.46 20.16 2.22
N ASP A 114 -3.88 21.42 2.29
CA ASP A 114 -4.75 21.98 1.26
C ASP A 114 -4.06 22.03 -0.11
N THR A 115 -4.81 21.67 -1.14
CA THR A 115 -4.32 21.59 -2.53
C THR A 115 -3.84 22.94 -3.04
N GLY A 116 -4.56 24.03 -2.72
CA GLY A 116 -4.19 25.39 -3.11
C GLY A 116 -3.04 25.99 -2.29
N LYS A 117 -2.64 25.33 -1.21
CA LYS A 117 -1.59 25.81 -0.29
C LYS A 117 -0.29 25.01 -0.37
N ILE A 118 -0.31 23.84 -1.00
CA ILE A 118 0.90 23.04 -1.20
C ILE A 118 1.67 23.61 -2.39
N GLN A 119 2.99 23.70 -2.24
CA GLN A 119 3.90 24.12 -3.30
C GLN A 119 5.10 23.18 -3.31
N PHE A 120 5.60 22.89 -4.48
CA PHE A 120 6.80 22.09 -4.67
C PHE A 120 7.85 22.89 -5.44
N THR A 121 9.11 22.58 -5.13
CA THR A 121 10.27 22.86 -5.97
C THR A 121 10.93 21.52 -6.29
N ASP A 122 11.91 21.48 -7.16
CA ASP A 122 12.65 20.25 -7.52
C ASP A 122 13.19 19.50 -6.30
N THR A 123 13.43 20.21 -5.19
CA THR A 123 14.11 19.68 -4.00
C THR A 123 13.30 19.77 -2.72
N HIS A 124 12.22 20.57 -2.66
CA HIS A 124 11.49 20.84 -1.43
C HIS A 124 9.97 20.83 -1.64
N VAL A 125 9.25 20.60 -0.54
CA VAL A 125 7.80 20.79 -0.43
C VAL A 125 7.51 21.83 0.65
N LYS A 126 6.60 22.77 0.37
CA LYS A 126 6.12 23.77 1.33
C LYS A 126 4.94 23.22 2.12
N VAL A 127 5.01 23.32 3.44
CA VAL A 127 3.90 23.01 4.35
C VAL A 127 3.40 24.32 4.94
N GLU A 128 2.10 24.57 4.85
CA GLU A 128 1.46 25.77 5.36
C GLU A 128 1.56 25.84 6.90
N GLY A 129 1.86 27.01 7.44
CA GLY A 129 1.72 27.33 8.86
C GLY A 129 2.78 26.80 9.80
N PHE A 130 3.89 26.22 9.32
CA PHE A 130 5.01 25.88 10.21
C PHE A 130 5.68 27.10 10.80
N SER A 131 5.70 28.21 10.05
CA SER A 131 6.10 29.52 10.54
C SER A 131 5.11 30.57 10.03
N MET A 132 4.54 31.32 10.95
CA MET A 132 3.68 32.47 10.68
C MET A 132 4.48 33.76 10.44
N SER A 133 5.79 33.74 10.67
CA SER A 133 6.64 34.90 10.53
C SER A 133 6.81 35.31 9.07
N LYS A 134 6.67 36.61 8.77
CA LYS A 134 6.95 37.18 7.44
C LYS A 134 8.46 37.25 7.14
N ARG A 135 9.34 37.11 8.15
CA ARG A 135 10.81 37.16 7.98
C ARG A 135 11.29 35.99 7.12
N ARG A 136 12.01 36.25 6.03
CA ARG A 136 12.49 35.24 5.04
C ARG A 136 13.20 34.05 5.69
N ASN A 137 14.09 34.29 6.68
CA ASN A 137 14.83 33.22 7.37
C ASN A 137 13.91 32.27 8.17
N LYS A 138 12.82 32.80 8.77
CA LYS A 138 11.85 31.98 9.51
C LYS A 138 10.92 31.24 8.57
N GLN A 139 10.63 31.75 7.36
CA GLN A 139 9.83 31.08 6.35
C GLN A 139 10.50 29.82 5.78
N LYS A 140 11.83 29.70 5.84
CA LYS A 140 12.57 28.48 5.49
C LYS A 140 12.08 27.26 6.25
N LEU A 141 11.48 27.42 7.44
CA LEU A 141 10.89 26.30 8.21
C LEU A 141 9.74 25.63 7.46
N ASN A 142 9.01 26.36 6.62
CA ASN A 142 7.89 25.82 5.85
C ASN A 142 8.34 24.87 4.72
N TRP A 143 9.60 24.95 4.30
CA TRP A 143 10.14 24.18 3.19
C TRP A 143 10.88 22.94 3.69
N ILE A 144 10.32 21.75 3.43
CA ILE A 144 10.91 20.47 3.82
C ILE A 144 11.60 19.86 2.60
N ARG A 145 12.85 19.43 2.77
CA ARG A 145 13.62 18.78 1.72
C ARG A 145 13.03 17.43 1.34
N LEU A 146 12.91 17.18 0.02
CA LEU A 146 12.54 15.90 -0.57
C LEU A 146 13.76 14.98 -0.65
N CYS A 147 13.52 13.67 -0.55
CA CYS A 147 14.56 12.65 -0.70
C CYS A 147 14.93 12.42 -2.18
N GLU A 148 13.96 12.62 -3.08
CA GLU A 148 14.07 12.44 -4.51
C GLU A 148 13.85 13.79 -5.19
N LYS A 149 14.77 14.16 -6.08
CA LYS A 149 14.69 15.40 -6.86
C LYS A 149 13.89 15.15 -8.15
N GLU A 150 13.28 16.19 -8.69
CA GLU A 150 12.66 16.22 -10.03
C GLU A 150 11.58 15.14 -10.29
N ARG A 151 11.13 14.45 -9.24
CA ARG A 151 10.13 13.38 -9.37
C ARG A 151 8.69 13.89 -9.43
N ILE A 152 8.44 15.08 -8.93
CA ILE A 152 7.13 15.71 -8.95
C ILE A 152 7.09 16.67 -10.14
N PRO A 153 6.19 16.48 -11.12
CA PRO A 153 5.99 17.43 -12.18
C PRO A 153 5.65 18.80 -11.62
N MET A 154 6.30 19.83 -12.14
CA MET A 154 6.00 21.22 -11.82
C MET A 154 4.83 21.69 -12.66
N ASN A 155 4.13 22.73 -12.20
CA ASN A 155 3.03 23.37 -12.95
C ASN A 155 1.84 22.45 -13.27
N CYS A 156 1.58 21.44 -12.43
CA CYS A 156 0.39 20.61 -12.53
C CYS A 156 -0.50 20.77 -11.29
N LYS A 157 -1.76 20.40 -11.41
CA LYS A 157 -2.71 20.38 -10.30
C LYS A 157 -2.43 19.19 -9.39
N TYR A 158 -2.08 19.49 -8.15
CA TYR A 158 -1.87 18.48 -7.12
C TYR A 158 -3.18 18.12 -6.43
N LEU A 159 -3.45 16.82 -6.30
CA LEU A 159 -4.68 16.31 -5.72
C LEU A 159 -4.40 15.62 -4.37
N ASN A 160 -5.24 15.89 -3.38
CA ASN A 160 -5.30 15.23 -2.07
C ASN A 160 -3.91 15.06 -1.39
N PRO A 161 -3.12 16.12 -1.22
CA PRO A 161 -1.80 16.02 -0.58
C PRO A 161 -1.93 15.52 0.85
N ARG A 162 -1.18 14.46 1.20
CA ARG A 162 -1.16 13.89 2.55
C ARG A 162 0.24 13.64 3.03
N PHE A 163 0.51 14.04 4.27
CA PHE A 163 1.73 13.74 4.98
C PHE A 163 1.51 12.55 5.90
N THR A 164 2.41 11.55 5.84
CA THR A 164 2.29 10.30 6.61
C THR A 164 3.62 9.90 7.22
N TYR A 165 3.61 9.33 8.43
CA TYR A 165 4.80 8.82 9.11
C TYR A 165 4.72 7.30 9.24
N ASP A 166 5.71 6.57 8.72
CA ASP A 166 5.70 5.10 8.70
C ASP A 166 6.40 4.44 9.91
N GLY A 167 6.68 5.20 10.95
CA GLY A 167 7.43 4.77 12.13
C GLY A 167 8.93 5.09 12.05
N LEU A 168 9.45 5.45 10.86
CA LEU A 168 10.85 5.83 10.63
C LEU A 168 10.99 7.17 9.91
N TYR A 169 10.19 7.39 8.89
CA TYR A 169 10.31 8.52 7.97
C TYR A 169 8.97 9.16 7.70
N TRP A 170 9.01 10.45 7.43
CA TRP A 170 7.88 11.19 6.88
C TRP A 170 7.86 11.10 5.36
N TYR A 171 6.67 11.04 4.80
CA TYR A 171 6.39 11.02 3.37
C TYR A 171 5.32 12.05 3.03
N VAL A 172 5.40 12.62 1.84
CA VAL A 172 4.29 13.31 1.19
C VAL A 172 3.76 12.42 0.07
N SER A 173 2.44 12.29 -0.01
CA SER A 173 1.74 11.61 -1.11
C SER A 173 0.82 12.62 -1.79
N ILE A 174 0.85 12.67 -3.12
CA ILE A 174 0.02 13.53 -3.94
C ILE A 174 -0.54 12.75 -5.11
N GLY A 175 -1.75 13.10 -5.56
CA GLY A 175 -2.27 12.73 -6.87
C GLY A 175 -1.85 13.79 -7.90
N ILE A 176 -1.58 13.36 -9.12
CA ILE A 176 -1.39 14.22 -10.27
C ILE A 176 -2.29 13.72 -11.41
N GLU A 177 -2.86 14.64 -12.15
CA GLU A 177 -3.54 14.31 -13.40
C GLU A 177 -2.46 14.10 -14.49
N VAL A 178 -2.58 12.99 -15.20
CA VAL A 178 -1.69 12.64 -16.32
C VAL A 178 -2.59 12.28 -17.48
N ASP A 179 -2.25 12.75 -18.68
CA ASP A 179 -2.96 12.38 -19.88
C ASP A 179 -2.97 10.87 -20.08
N ASP A 180 -4.02 10.37 -20.68
CA ASP A 180 -4.15 8.95 -20.97
C ASP A 180 -3.17 8.60 -22.10
N ASN A 181 -2.33 7.59 -21.84
CA ASN A 181 -1.45 7.07 -22.87
C ASN A 181 -2.30 6.31 -23.90
N ASN A 182 -2.36 6.79 -25.12
CA ASN A 182 -2.98 6.10 -26.26
C ASN A 182 -2.11 4.93 -26.78
N ASN A 183 -1.39 4.25 -25.89
CA ASN A 183 -0.61 3.07 -26.25
C ASN A 183 -1.58 1.92 -26.50
N LEU A 184 -1.75 1.56 -27.75
CA LEU A 184 -2.48 0.34 -28.12
C LEU A 184 -1.62 -0.88 -27.80
N PRO A 185 -2.21 -1.93 -27.23
CA PRO A 185 -1.56 -3.23 -27.13
C PRO A 185 -1.20 -3.73 -28.53
N SER A 186 -0.02 -4.31 -28.69
CA SER A 186 0.49 -4.72 -30.01
C SER A 186 0.90 -6.17 -30.09
N ASN A 187 1.00 -6.85 -28.96
CA ASN A 187 1.48 -8.24 -28.89
C ASN A 187 0.38 -9.18 -28.43
N ASP A 188 0.61 -10.47 -28.59
CA ASP A 188 -0.25 -11.53 -28.10
C ASP A 188 -0.55 -11.41 -26.60
N GLY A 189 -1.66 -12.03 -26.16
CA GLY A 189 -1.99 -12.12 -24.77
C GLY A 189 -1.00 -12.97 -23.96
N VAL A 190 -0.91 -12.70 -22.65
CA VAL A 190 0.00 -13.38 -21.74
C VAL A 190 -0.78 -14.02 -20.58
N GLY A 191 -0.62 -15.33 -20.37
CA GLY A 191 -1.03 -16.05 -19.17
C GLY A 191 0.07 -16.02 -18.12
N ILE A 192 -0.28 -15.80 -16.84
CA ILE A 192 0.68 -15.72 -15.74
C ILE A 192 0.28 -16.67 -14.61
N ASP A 193 1.12 -17.68 -14.36
CA ASP A 193 1.03 -18.53 -13.16
C ASP A 193 1.86 -17.95 -12.03
N LEU A 194 1.27 -17.83 -10.82
CA LEU A 194 1.92 -17.30 -9.63
C LEU A 194 2.27 -18.40 -8.64
N GLY A 195 3.56 -18.51 -8.29
CA GLY A 195 4.05 -19.61 -7.46
C GLY A 195 4.96 -19.20 -6.30
N ILE A 196 5.24 -20.18 -5.43
CA ILE A 196 6.20 -20.03 -4.32
C ILE A 196 7.63 -20.37 -4.78
N LYS A 197 7.80 -21.27 -5.74
CA LYS A 197 9.12 -21.62 -6.31
C LYS A 197 9.67 -20.45 -7.11
N ASN A 198 8.93 -20.01 -8.09
CA ASN A 198 9.11 -18.78 -8.82
C ASN A 198 8.02 -17.79 -8.40
N LEU A 199 8.21 -16.49 -8.61
CA LEU A 199 7.19 -15.48 -8.36
C LEU A 199 6.09 -15.57 -9.41
N ALA A 200 6.50 -15.64 -10.68
CA ALA A 200 5.61 -15.72 -11.81
C ALA A 200 6.27 -16.50 -12.95
N VAL A 201 5.47 -17.30 -13.67
CA VAL A 201 5.83 -17.95 -14.92
C VAL A 201 4.86 -17.47 -15.98
N CYS A 202 5.37 -16.93 -17.07
CA CYS A 202 4.57 -16.35 -18.15
C CYS A 202 4.53 -17.30 -19.36
N SER A 203 3.42 -17.28 -20.09
CA SER A 203 3.23 -18.10 -21.32
C SER A 203 4.15 -17.71 -22.49
N ASP A 204 4.82 -16.55 -22.40
CA ASP A 204 5.86 -16.11 -23.31
C ASP A 204 7.26 -16.68 -23.01
N GLY A 205 7.35 -17.65 -22.08
CA GLY A 205 8.57 -18.32 -21.66
C GLY A 205 9.35 -17.60 -20.55
N ASN A 206 8.93 -16.40 -20.16
CA ASN A 206 9.64 -15.63 -19.14
C ASN A 206 9.30 -16.14 -17.73
N THR A 207 10.34 -16.32 -16.92
CA THR A 207 10.20 -16.80 -15.53
C THR A 207 10.87 -15.83 -14.56
N TYR A 208 10.09 -15.36 -13.58
CA TYR A 208 10.54 -14.46 -12.54
C TYR A 208 10.81 -15.24 -11.25
N LYS A 209 12.09 -15.31 -10.85
CA LYS A 209 12.53 -16.08 -9.69
C LYS A 209 12.01 -15.49 -8.37
N ASN A 210 11.90 -16.32 -7.35
CA ASN A 210 11.56 -15.86 -6.00
C ASN A 210 12.72 -15.11 -5.34
N ILE A 211 12.62 -13.77 -5.24
CA ILE A 211 13.63 -12.90 -4.63
C ILE A 211 13.95 -13.28 -3.17
N ASN A 212 12.98 -13.88 -2.44
CA ASN A 212 13.14 -14.25 -1.04
C ASN A 212 14.12 -15.42 -0.83
N LYS A 213 14.41 -16.18 -1.89
CA LYS A 213 15.39 -17.27 -1.87
C LYS A 213 16.85 -16.82 -2.07
N THR A 214 17.07 -15.55 -2.40
CA THR A 214 18.40 -14.99 -2.59
C THR A 214 19.16 -14.89 -1.26
N ASP A 215 20.49 -15.06 -1.29
CA ASP A 215 21.33 -15.01 -0.08
C ASP A 215 21.30 -13.63 0.58
N LYS A 216 21.19 -12.58 -0.22
CA LYS A 216 21.00 -11.20 0.28
C LYS A 216 19.76 -11.09 1.19
N VAL A 217 18.60 -11.58 0.74
CA VAL A 217 17.36 -11.55 1.53
C VAL A 217 17.47 -12.48 2.74
N LYS A 218 18.00 -13.70 2.58
CA LYS A 218 18.22 -14.64 3.69
C LYS A 218 19.09 -14.04 4.79
N LYS A 219 20.20 -13.35 4.44
CA LYS A 219 21.09 -12.66 5.41
C LYS A 219 20.32 -11.59 6.20
N ILE A 220 19.50 -10.78 5.52
CA ILE A 220 18.70 -9.73 6.17
C ILE A 220 17.61 -10.35 7.06
N GLU A 221 16.95 -11.44 6.65
CA GLU A 221 15.98 -12.17 7.47
C GLU A 221 16.62 -12.79 8.72
N LYS A 222 17.85 -13.30 8.64
CA LYS A 222 18.62 -13.76 9.81
C LYS A 222 18.88 -12.60 10.78
N ARG A 223 19.32 -11.42 10.26
CA ARG A 223 19.52 -10.21 11.08
C ARG A 223 18.22 -9.77 11.77
N LYS A 224 17.10 -9.74 11.05
CA LYS A 224 15.78 -9.42 11.60
C LYS A 224 15.45 -10.33 12.81
N ARG A 225 15.58 -11.65 12.65
CA ARG A 225 15.31 -12.62 13.73
C ARG A 225 16.23 -12.43 14.94
N ARG A 226 17.52 -12.15 14.73
CA ARG A 226 18.46 -11.86 15.83
C ARG A 226 18.03 -10.62 16.61
N LEU A 227 17.64 -9.54 15.93
CA LEU A 227 17.15 -8.32 16.55
C LEU A 227 15.85 -8.57 17.32
N GLN A 228 14.89 -9.29 16.76
CA GLN A 228 13.65 -9.65 17.45
C GLN A 228 13.92 -10.42 18.76
N ARG A 229 14.76 -11.45 18.71
CA ARG A 229 15.14 -12.21 19.92
C ARG A 229 15.87 -11.34 20.96
N SER A 230 16.75 -10.44 20.52
CA SER A 230 17.45 -9.50 21.40
C SER A 230 16.49 -8.54 22.09
N ILE A 231 15.48 -8.04 21.36
CA ILE A 231 14.46 -7.15 21.90
C ILE A 231 13.59 -7.89 22.91
N SER A 232 13.08 -9.09 22.57
CA SER A 232 12.27 -9.90 23.49
C SER A 232 12.99 -10.17 24.81
N ARG A 233 14.27 -10.61 24.75
CA ARG A 233 15.09 -10.84 25.96
C ARG A 233 15.26 -9.58 26.81
N ARG A 234 15.39 -8.40 26.18
CA ARG A 234 15.50 -7.12 26.91
C ARG A 234 14.20 -6.73 27.55
N TYR A 235 13.06 -6.97 26.92
CA TYR A 235 11.76 -6.76 27.55
C TYR A 235 11.59 -7.64 28.79
N GLU A 236 11.89 -8.93 28.69
CA GLU A 236 11.82 -9.84 29.84
C GLU A 236 12.70 -9.39 31.01
N LYS A 237 13.97 -8.97 30.72
CA LYS A 237 14.89 -8.44 31.76
C LYS A 237 14.41 -7.13 32.40
N ASN A 238 13.55 -6.37 31.73
CA ASN A 238 13.03 -5.09 32.22
C ASN A 238 11.55 -5.19 32.64
N LYS A 239 11.06 -6.38 32.89
CA LYS A 239 9.73 -6.61 33.43
C LYS A 239 9.67 -6.17 34.90
N LYS A 240 8.68 -5.32 35.25
CA LYS A 240 8.40 -4.89 36.61
C LYS A 240 6.97 -5.27 36.92
N GLY A 241 6.81 -6.24 37.84
CA GLY A 241 5.50 -6.82 38.12
C GLY A 241 4.86 -7.42 36.86
N GLY A 242 3.62 -7.09 36.56
CA GLY A 242 2.89 -7.54 35.36
C GLY A 242 3.16 -6.73 34.08
N SER A 243 3.97 -5.65 34.13
CA SER A 243 4.18 -4.74 33.03
C SER A 243 5.61 -4.72 32.51
N TYR A 244 5.77 -4.44 31.20
CA TYR A 244 7.08 -4.30 30.55
C TYR A 244 7.53 -2.83 30.49
N CYS A 245 8.73 -2.54 31.03
CA CYS A 245 9.31 -1.21 30.97
C CYS A 245 10.09 -1.01 29.65
N LYS A 246 9.84 0.09 28.97
CA LYS A 246 10.49 0.44 27.69
C LYS A 246 11.68 1.37 27.94
N THR A 247 12.90 0.82 27.92
CA THR A 247 14.12 1.60 28.10
C THR A 247 14.61 2.25 26.80
N SER A 248 15.46 3.26 26.89
CA SER A 248 16.08 3.93 25.72
C SER A 248 16.80 2.94 24.80
N ASN A 249 17.46 1.91 25.37
CA ASN A 249 18.14 0.89 24.59
C ASN A 249 17.16 -0.02 23.85
N ILE A 250 16.00 -0.33 24.41
CA ILE A 250 14.94 -1.06 23.70
C ILE A 250 14.43 -0.22 22.53
N ILE A 251 14.17 1.07 22.75
CA ILE A 251 13.73 2.00 21.69
C ILE A 251 14.74 2.06 20.53
N LYS A 252 16.04 2.14 20.84
CA LYS A 252 17.10 2.13 19.81
C LYS A 252 17.09 0.85 18.98
N ARG A 253 16.96 -0.32 19.65
CA ARG A 253 16.88 -1.63 18.99
C ARG A 253 15.61 -1.82 18.16
N GLU A 254 14.47 -1.34 18.64
CA GLU A 254 13.22 -1.35 17.87
C GLU A 254 13.35 -0.51 16.59
N LYS A 255 13.96 0.68 16.65
CA LYS A 255 14.24 1.49 15.47
C LYS A 255 15.15 0.77 14.48
N GLU A 256 16.17 0.05 14.98
CA GLU A 256 17.04 -0.77 14.13
C GLU A 256 16.25 -1.91 13.46
N LEU A 257 15.41 -2.62 14.22
CA LEU A 257 14.53 -3.64 13.68
C LEU A 257 13.60 -3.09 12.59
N LEU A 258 12.98 -1.94 12.82
CA LEU A 258 12.12 -1.28 11.84
C LEU A 258 12.86 -0.94 10.55
N LYS A 259 14.12 -0.47 10.62
CA LYS A 259 14.97 -0.23 9.45
C LYS A 259 15.22 -1.51 8.65
N VAL A 260 15.47 -2.64 9.34
CA VAL A 260 15.69 -3.94 8.69
C VAL A 260 14.41 -4.45 8.03
N ILE A 261 13.26 -4.34 8.71
CA ILE A 261 11.95 -4.69 8.15
C ILE A 261 11.65 -3.84 6.92
N LYS A 262 11.86 -2.52 6.99
CA LYS A 262 11.65 -1.61 5.88
C LYS A 262 12.51 -1.96 4.67
N ARG A 263 13.79 -2.32 4.92
CA ARG A 263 14.69 -2.76 3.85
C ARG A 263 14.17 -4.01 3.14
N LEU A 264 13.68 -5.02 3.88
CA LEU A 264 13.06 -6.22 3.30
C LEU A 264 11.83 -5.87 2.46
N THR A 265 10.95 -5.03 3.01
CA THR A 265 9.75 -4.56 2.29
C THR A 265 10.14 -3.84 1.00
N ASN A 266 11.11 -2.92 1.06
CA ASN A 266 11.55 -2.17 -0.11
C ASN A 266 12.16 -3.08 -1.19
N ILE A 267 12.97 -4.10 -0.81
CA ILE A 267 13.53 -5.07 -1.76
C ILE A 267 12.40 -5.80 -2.49
N ARG A 268 11.39 -6.29 -1.76
CA ARG A 268 10.24 -6.99 -2.35
C ARG A 268 9.43 -6.07 -3.26
N GLN A 269 9.09 -4.89 -2.78
CA GLN A 269 8.32 -3.91 -3.56
C GLN A 269 9.06 -3.49 -4.85
N ASN A 270 10.36 -3.20 -4.75
CA ASN A 270 11.15 -2.86 -5.91
C ASN A 270 11.16 -4.00 -6.94
N TYR A 271 11.35 -5.23 -6.48
CA TYR A 271 11.32 -6.41 -7.36
C TYR A 271 9.96 -6.58 -8.04
N LEU A 272 8.86 -6.49 -7.28
CA LEU A 272 7.51 -6.54 -7.84
C LEU A 272 7.29 -5.43 -8.89
N HIS A 273 7.72 -4.20 -8.58
CA HIS A 273 7.59 -3.10 -9.53
C HIS A 273 8.38 -3.30 -10.82
N GLN A 274 9.60 -3.85 -10.71
CA GLN A 274 10.43 -4.18 -11.88
C GLN A 274 9.75 -5.27 -12.72
N THR A 275 9.39 -6.39 -12.10
CA THR A 275 8.72 -7.53 -12.76
C THR A 275 7.43 -7.10 -13.45
N THR A 276 6.52 -6.44 -12.73
CA THR A 276 5.23 -6.02 -13.31
C THR A 276 5.39 -4.94 -14.38
N SER A 277 6.40 -4.04 -14.26
CA SER A 277 6.69 -3.07 -15.31
C SER A 277 7.28 -3.72 -16.55
N GLU A 278 8.10 -4.76 -16.39
CA GLU A 278 8.68 -5.50 -17.51
C GLU A 278 7.59 -6.23 -18.33
N ILE A 279 6.65 -6.90 -17.63
CA ILE A 279 5.50 -7.54 -18.26
C ILE A 279 4.68 -6.54 -19.07
N ILE A 280 4.34 -5.39 -18.47
CA ILE A 280 3.53 -4.35 -19.14
C ILE A 280 4.26 -3.69 -20.31
N LYS A 281 5.58 -3.49 -20.21
CA LYS A 281 6.39 -2.91 -21.29
C LYS A 281 6.38 -3.73 -22.58
N ARG A 282 6.09 -5.01 -22.52
CA ARG A 282 5.92 -5.90 -23.69
C ARG A 282 4.62 -5.65 -24.43
N LYS A 283 3.73 -4.82 -23.90
CA LYS A 283 2.43 -4.44 -24.49
C LYS A 283 1.57 -5.64 -24.91
N PRO A 284 1.31 -6.62 -24.01
CA PRO A 284 0.42 -7.72 -24.35
C PRO A 284 -0.99 -7.20 -24.61
N SER A 285 -1.74 -7.86 -25.50
CA SER A 285 -3.14 -7.52 -25.77
C SER A 285 -4.04 -7.72 -24.54
N PHE A 286 -3.76 -8.75 -23.77
CA PHE A 286 -4.37 -9.00 -22.46
C PHE A 286 -3.42 -9.74 -21.54
N ILE A 287 -3.73 -9.71 -20.23
CA ILE A 287 -3.05 -10.50 -19.21
C ILE A 287 -4.10 -11.35 -18.49
N CYS A 288 -3.90 -12.68 -18.47
CA CYS A 288 -4.74 -13.58 -17.70
C CYS A 288 -3.99 -14.17 -16.51
N MET A 289 -4.60 -14.15 -15.32
CA MET A 289 -4.03 -14.66 -14.05
C MET A 289 -5.07 -15.46 -13.26
N GLU A 290 -4.59 -16.35 -12.39
CA GLU A 290 -5.46 -17.09 -11.45
C GLU A 290 -6.05 -16.20 -10.35
N ASP A 291 -7.28 -16.54 -9.88
CA ASP A 291 -7.84 -15.99 -8.64
C ASP A 291 -7.31 -16.75 -7.42
N LEU A 292 -6.09 -16.42 -6.99
CA LEU A 292 -5.48 -17.05 -5.82
C LEU A 292 -6.20 -16.67 -4.53
N ASN A 293 -6.69 -17.67 -3.79
CA ASN A 293 -7.21 -17.48 -2.44
C ASN A 293 -6.09 -17.27 -1.42
N VAL A 294 -5.43 -16.08 -1.48
CA VAL A 294 -4.31 -15.74 -0.61
C VAL A 294 -4.67 -15.83 0.87
N SER A 295 -5.90 -15.43 1.25
CA SER A 295 -6.35 -15.50 2.65
C SER A 295 -6.50 -16.94 3.15
N GLY A 296 -6.97 -17.85 2.29
CA GLY A 296 -7.03 -19.29 2.57
C GLY A 296 -5.63 -19.91 2.69
N MET A 297 -4.73 -19.57 1.75
CA MET A 297 -3.33 -20.04 1.78
C MET A 297 -2.58 -19.57 3.03
N MET A 298 -2.89 -18.39 3.56
CA MET A 298 -2.29 -17.84 4.79
C MET A 298 -2.71 -18.60 6.07
N LYS A 299 -3.82 -19.36 6.04
CA LYS A 299 -4.24 -20.21 7.17
C LYS A 299 -3.33 -21.43 7.35
N ASN A 300 -2.68 -21.89 6.30
CA ASN A 300 -1.72 -22.99 6.36
C ASN A 300 -0.42 -22.53 7.02
N LYS A 301 -0.14 -23.01 8.24
CA LYS A 301 1.03 -22.63 9.06
C LYS A 301 2.36 -22.88 8.35
N HIS A 302 2.47 -23.91 7.50
CA HIS A 302 3.70 -24.26 6.78
C HIS A 302 3.97 -23.33 5.58
N LEU A 303 2.92 -22.84 4.91
CA LEU A 303 3.02 -22.01 3.72
C LEU A 303 2.86 -20.52 3.97
N SER A 304 2.19 -20.12 5.06
CA SER A 304 1.80 -18.74 5.36
C SER A 304 2.95 -17.74 5.23
N LYS A 305 4.14 -18.09 5.74
CA LYS A 305 5.32 -17.25 5.64
C LYS A 305 5.79 -17.07 4.18
N ALA A 306 5.81 -18.14 3.40
CA ALA A 306 6.22 -18.09 1.99
C ALA A 306 5.23 -17.28 1.16
N VAL A 307 3.94 -17.52 1.35
CA VAL A 307 2.85 -16.76 0.70
C VAL A 307 2.91 -15.28 1.04
N GLN A 308 3.06 -14.94 2.33
CA GLN A 308 3.22 -13.54 2.77
C GLN A 308 4.42 -12.86 2.11
N GLN A 309 5.53 -13.58 1.95
CA GLN A 309 6.76 -13.03 1.38
C GLN A 309 6.69 -12.81 -0.13
N GLN A 310 5.85 -13.55 -0.85
CA GLN A 310 5.63 -13.38 -2.30
C GLN A 310 4.77 -12.16 -2.62
N CYS A 311 3.93 -11.70 -1.69
CA CYS A 311 3.07 -10.53 -1.88
C CYS A 311 2.16 -10.65 -3.12
N PHE A 312 1.53 -11.79 -3.35
CA PHE A 312 0.68 -12.07 -4.52
C PHE A 312 -0.42 -11.04 -4.76
N TYR A 313 -1.10 -10.62 -3.68
CA TYR A 313 -2.11 -9.56 -3.77
C TYR A 313 -1.53 -8.24 -4.33
N GLU A 314 -0.34 -7.86 -3.88
CA GLU A 314 0.32 -6.64 -4.36
C GLU A 314 0.78 -6.79 -5.81
N PHE A 315 1.25 -7.98 -6.21
CA PHE A 315 1.59 -8.27 -7.60
C PHE A 315 0.36 -8.08 -8.51
N ARG A 316 -0.76 -8.75 -8.19
CA ARG A 316 -2.03 -8.61 -8.91
C ARG A 316 -2.47 -7.16 -9.02
N LYS A 317 -2.52 -6.45 -7.89
CA LYS A 317 -2.87 -5.04 -7.86
C LYS A 317 -1.97 -4.18 -8.75
N GLN A 318 -0.65 -4.47 -8.79
CA GLN A 318 0.29 -3.74 -9.65
C GLN A 318 0.05 -4.05 -11.13
N ILE A 319 -0.25 -5.27 -11.50
CA ILE A 319 -0.66 -5.62 -12.85
C ILE A 319 -1.95 -4.86 -13.21
N GLU A 320 -3.01 -4.96 -12.40
CA GLU A 320 -4.30 -4.32 -12.65
C GLU A 320 -4.17 -2.82 -12.95
N TYR A 321 -3.53 -2.02 -12.06
CA TYR A 321 -3.46 -0.58 -12.30
C TYR A 321 -2.48 -0.19 -13.41
N LYS A 322 -1.37 -0.93 -13.60
CA LYS A 322 -0.43 -0.66 -14.69
C LYS A 322 -1.01 -1.03 -16.05
N SER A 323 -1.74 -2.12 -16.13
CA SER A 323 -2.48 -2.54 -17.32
C SER A 323 -3.52 -1.49 -17.70
N ASN A 324 -4.30 -1.01 -16.71
CA ASN A 324 -5.28 0.06 -16.94
C ASN A 324 -4.61 1.35 -17.45
N TRP A 325 -3.40 1.66 -17.00
CA TRP A 325 -2.64 2.82 -17.52
C TRP A 325 -2.14 2.66 -18.96
N ASN A 326 -2.15 1.45 -19.49
CA ASN A 326 -1.62 1.11 -20.82
C ASN A 326 -2.68 0.47 -21.72
N ASN A 327 -3.97 0.56 -21.35
CA ASN A 327 -5.10 0.01 -22.09
C ASN A 327 -4.99 -1.51 -22.36
N ILE A 328 -4.37 -2.24 -21.42
CA ILE A 328 -4.23 -3.70 -21.46
C ILE A 328 -5.36 -4.31 -20.64
N SER A 329 -6.12 -5.23 -21.21
CA SER A 329 -7.18 -5.96 -20.51
C SER A 329 -6.60 -6.95 -19.50
N VAL A 330 -7.16 -7.00 -18.28
CA VAL A 330 -6.77 -7.98 -17.25
C VAL A 330 -7.94 -8.93 -17.01
N ILE A 331 -7.70 -10.20 -17.23
CA ILE A 331 -8.67 -11.28 -17.06
C ILE A 331 -8.24 -12.10 -15.85
N ILE A 332 -9.18 -12.35 -14.93
CA ILE A 332 -8.94 -13.22 -13.79
C ILE A 332 -9.70 -14.53 -14.06
N ALA A 333 -8.94 -15.61 -14.19
CA ALA A 333 -9.52 -16.93 -14.42
C ALA A 333 -10.34 -17.37 -13.20
N ASP A 334 -11.34 -18.20 -13.44
CA ASP A 334 -12.13 -18.80 -12.36
C ASP A 334 -11.22 -19.52 -11.36
N ARG A 335 -11.56 -19.45 -10.08
CA ARG A 335 -10.76 -20.04 -8.99
C ARG A 335 -10.57 -21.53 -9.12
N PHE A 336 -11.53 -22.22 -9.71
CA PHE A 336 -11.52 -23.66 -9.86
C PHE A 336 -11.06 -24.11 -11.25
N PHE A 337 -10.66 -23.17 -12.11
CA PHE A 337 -10.07 -23.50 -13.41
C PHE A 337 -8.81 -24.35 -13.20
N PRO A 338 -8.76 -25.58 -13.78
CA PRO A 338 -7.67 -26.52 -13.52
C PRO A 338 -6.42 -26.22 -14.34
N SER A 339 -5.91 -24.98 -14.27
CA SER A 339 -4.80 -24.46 -15.08
C SER A 339 -3.60 -25.40 -15.13
N SER A 340 -3.17 -25.97 -14.01
CA SER A 340 -2.02 -26.87 -13.91
C SER A 340 -2.32 -28.34 -14.24
N LYS A 341 -3.60 -28.74 -14.33
CA LYS A 341 -4.03 -30.11 -14.61
C LYS A 341 -4.50 -30.34 -16.05
N LEU A 342 -4.81 -29.28 -16.77
CA LEU A 342 -5.24 -29.29 -18.15
C LEU A 342 -4.05 -29.44 -19.10
N CYS A 343 -4.14 -30.30 -20.12
CA CYS A 343 -3.14 -30.38 -21.17
C CYS A 343 -3.34 -29.26 -22.19
N SER A 344 -2.33 -28.42 -22.42
CA SER A 344 -2.39 -27.33 -23.41
C SER A 344 -2.46 -27.85 -24.87
N CYS A 345 -2.10 -29.10 -25.11
CA CYS A 345 -2.13 -29.68 -26.46
C CYS A 345 -3.48 -30.36 -26.78
N CYS A 346 -3.95 -31.25 -25.92
CA CYS A 346 -5.14 -32.08 -26.22
C CYS A 346 -6.37 -31.78 -25.34
N GLY A 347 -6.26 -30.87 -24.37
CA GLY A 347 -7.36 -30.53 -23.47
C GLY A 347 -7.69 -31.59 -22.39
N ASN A 348 -6.96 -32.69 -22.32
CA ASN A 348 -7.23 -33.75 -21.32
C ASN A 348 -6.85 -33.26 -19.90
N ILE A 349 -7.68 -33.60 -18.90
CA ILE A 349 -7.48 -33.20 -17.49
C ILE A 349 -6.85 -34.35 -16.71
N LYS A 350 -5.63 -34.21 -16.27
CA LYS A 350 -4.93 -35.17 -15.43
C LYS A 350 -5.36 -35.01 -13.96
N LYS A 351 -6.21 -35.95 -13.49
CA LYS A 351 -6.81 -35.93 -12.13
C LYS A 351 -5.80 -36.25 -11.02
N ASP A 352 -4.84 -37.13 -11.28
CA ASP A 352 -3.84 -37.68 -10.35
C ASP A 352 -2.58 -36.85 -10.17
N LEU A 353 -2.50 -35.67 -10.80
CA LEU A 353 -1.34 -34.75 -10.68
C LEU A 353 -1.17 -34.26 -9.25
N LYS A 354 -0.05 -34.62 -8.60
CA LYS A 354 0.29 -34.21 -7.24
C LYS A 354 0.92 -32.80 -7.21
N LEU A 355 0.82 -32.10 -6.09
CA LEU A 355 1.47 -30.81 -5.90
C LEU A 355 3.00 -30.87 -5.94
N SER A 356 3.59 -32.04 -5.65
CA SER A 356 5.03 -32.31 -5.74
C SER A 356 5.53 -32.39 -7.17
N ASP A 357 4.66 -32.78 -8.11
CA ASP A 357 5.04 -33.01 -9.50
C ASP A 357 5.40 -31.68 -10.17
N ARG A 358 6.56 -31.63 -10.78
CA ARG A 358 7.07 -30.42 -11.45
C ARG A 358 7.00 -30.51 -12.97
N ILE A 359 6.94 -31.73 -13.49
CA ILE A 359 6.81 -31.99 -14.91
C ILE A 359 5.42 -32.55 -15.15
N TYR A 360 4.69 -31.90 -16.03
CA TYR A 360 3.42 -32.39 -16.54
C TYR A 360 3.70 -33.38 -17.69
N LYS A 361 3.13 -34.57 -17.63
CA LYS A 361 3.21 -35.59 -18.67
C LYS A 361 1.80 -36.00 -19.05
N CYS A 362 1.47 -35.92 -20.34
CA CYS A 362 0.19 -36.34 -20.90
C CYS A 362 0.34 -37.56 -21.80
N GLU A 363 -0.72 -38.35 -21.91
CA GLU A 363 -0.80 -39.51 -22.84
C GLU A 363 -0.64 -39.08 -24.31
N CYS A 364 -0.99 -37.83 -24.66
CA CYS A 364 -0.76 -37.31 -26.01
C CYS A 364 0.72 -37.02 -26.34
N GLY A 365 1.65 -37.34 -25.43
CA GLY A 365 3.09 -37.11 -25.61
C GLY A 365 3.60 -35.74 -25.09
N ASN A 366 2.72 -34.87 -24.62
CA ASN A 366 3.13 -33.57 -24.08
C ASN A 366 3.88 -33.74 -22.77
N ILE A 367 5.14 -33.28 -22.71
CA ILE A 367 6.02 -33.29 -21.53
C ILE A 367 6.54 -31.88 -21.33
N ILE A 368 6.13 -31.21 -20.26
CA ILE A 368 6.38 -29.79 -20.04
C ILE A 368 6.49 -29.45 -18.55
N ASP A 369 7.17 -28.34 -18.17
CA ASP A 369 7.13 -27.81 -16.80
C ASP A 369 5.70 -27.46 -16.43
N ARG A 370 5.23 -27.89 -15.25
CA ARG A 370 3.85 -27.73 -14.81
C ARG A 370 3.45 -26.25 -14.66
N ASP A 371 4.34 -25.40 -14.15
CA ASP A 371 4.06 -24.00 -13.92
C ASP A 371 3.98 -23.27 -15.30
N PHE A 372 4.80 -23.70 -16.29
CA PHE A 372 4.71 -23.20 -17.66
C PHE A 372 3.44 -23.70 -18.37
N GLN A 373 3.09 -24.97 -18.19
CA GLN A 373 1.80 -25.52 -18.67
C GLN A 373 0.61 -24.70 -18.16
N ALA A 374 0.59 -24.36 -16.86
CA ALA A 374 -0.45 -23.56 -16.27
C ALA A 374 -0.53 -22.15 -16.92
N SER A 375 0.60 -21.54 -17.23
CA SER A 375 0.63 -20.22 -17.88
C SER A 375 0.06 -20.27 -19.31
N LEU A 376 0.31 -21.34 -20.08
CA LEU A 376 -0.26 -21.54 -21.41
C LEU A 376 -1.78 -21.71 -21.34
N ASN A 377 -2.27 -22.51 -20.41
CA ASN A 377 -3.70 -22.70 -20.20
C ASN A 377 -4.41 -21.42 -19.76
N LEU A 378 -3.76 -20.57 -18.94
CA LEU A 378 -4.29 -19.26 -18.58
C LEU A 378 -4.35 -18.32 -19.78
N LYS A 379 -3.34 -18.34 -20.68
CA LYS A 379 -3.40 -17.58 -21.95
C LYS A 379 -4.62 -18.02 -22.76
N GLN A 380 -4.78 -19.32 -23.00
CA GLN A 380 -5.90 -19.88 -23.75
C GLN A 380 -7.26 -19.55 -23.12
N TYR A 381 -7.36 -19.60 -21.77
CA TYR A 381 -8.55 -19.17 -21.05
C TYR A 381 -8.90 -17.71 -21.36
N GLY A 382 -7.91 -16.82 -21.30
CA GLY A 382 -8.09 -15.40 -21.62
C GLY A 382 -8.54 -15.15 -23.05
N GLU A 383 -7.98 -15.87 -24.03
CA GLU A 383 -8.40 -15.82 -25.43
C GLU A 383 -9.86 -16.23 -25.63
N ASN A 384 -10.28 -17.31 -24.93
CA ASN A 384 -11.66 -17.80 -24.99
C ASN A 384 -12.66 -16.79 -24.40
N VAL A 385 -12.33 -16.17 -23.26
CA VAL A 385 -13.17 -15.13 -22.64
C VAL A 385 -13.32 -13.92 -23.56
N LEU A 386 -12.26 -13.48 -24.22
CA LEU A 386 -12.33 -12.34 -25.15
C LEU A 386 -13.15 -12.67 -26.40
N LYS A 387 -13.03 -13.88 -26.95
CA LYS A 387 -13.87 -14.31 -28.09
C LYS A 387 -15.35 -14.32 -27.75
N GLN A 388 -15.73 -14.77 -26.54
CA GLN A 388 -17.12 -14.77 -26.08
C GLN A 388 -17.70 -13.37 -25.81
N SER A 389 -16.85 -12.37 -25.53
CA SER A 389 -17.30 -10.98 -25.29
C SER A 389 -17.46 -10.17 -26.58
N VAL A 390 -17.08 -10.70 -27.72
CA VAL A 390 -17.21 -10.06 -29.07
C VAL A 390 -18.44 -10.58 -29.83
N VAL A 391 -19.06 -11.66 -29.37
CA VAL A 391 -20.35 -12.19 -29.87
C VAL A 391 -21.49 -11.64 -29.02
#